data_2a62b15a9ae47c1f403ca3876e05f213
#
_entry.id   2a62b15a9ae47c1f403ca3876e05f213
#
_cell.length_a   1.000
_cell.length_b   1.000
_cell.length_c   1.000
_cell.angle_alpha   90.00
_cell.angle_beta   90.00
_cell.angle_gamma   90.00
#
_symmetry.space_group_name_H-M   'P 1'
#
loop_
_entity.id
_entity.type
_entity.pdbx_description
1 polymer ?
#
loop_
_entity_poly.entity_id
_entity_poly.type
_entity_poly.pdbx_seq_one_letter_code
_entity_poly.pdbx_strand_id
1 'polypeptide(L)'
;GLFNPRLGRNGQNLIGGEENDLFARLRAAGELLYFVPNAAIYHHIPDVKLTDEYFDRLSYNVGRSKALRAQSDEELSKLMASERRKRVVTYILAALYTIALQPIKGQYLIRMRKGIYKGIKQL
;
A
#
# COMPACT_ATOMS: atom_id res chain seq x y z
N GLY A 1 -7.43 -19.05 -10.85
CA GLY A 1 -7.33 -19.23 -9.45
C GLY A 1 -8.07 -18.20 -8.62
N LEU A 2 -8.40 -18.60 -7.41
CA LEU A 2 -9.13 -17.77 -6.45
C LEU A 2 -8.20 -16.75 -5.76
N PHE A 3 -8.77 -15.88 -4.95
CA PHE A 3 -8.01 -14.96 -4.09
C PHE A 3 -7.07 -15.72 -3.14
N ASN A 4 -5.91 -15.13 -2.87
CA ASN A 4 -4.96 -15.70 -1.93
C ASN A 4 -5.46 -15.50 -0.49
N PRO A 5 -5.73 -16.57 0.29
CA PRO A 5 -6.29 -16.46 1.64
C PRO A 5 -5.32 -15.84 2.67
N ARG A 6 -4.02 -15.75 2.36
CA ARG A 6 -3.03 -15.06 3.20
C ARG A 6 -3.11 -13.53 3.08
N LEU A 7 -3.77 -13.05 2.04
CA LEU A 7 -4.06 -11.65 1.77
C LEU A 7 -5.56 -11.43 1.99
N GLY A 8 -5.92 -10.27 2.50
CA GLY A 8 -7.32 -9.96 2.77
C GLY A 8 -7.54 -9.51 4.20
N ARG A 9 -8.51 -8.66 4.38
CA ARG A 9 -8.85 -8.07 5.68
C ARG A 9 -9.80 -8.99 6.43
N ASN A 10 -9.48 -9.31 7.69
CA ASN A 10 -10.30 -10.15 8.57
C ASN A 10 -10.58 -9.45 9.92
N GLY A 11 -11.30 -8.35 9.91
CA GLY A 11 -11.72 -7.63 11.11
C GLY A 11 -10.58 -7.01 11.93
N GLN A 12 -9.65 -7.78 12.43
CA GLN A 12 -8.51 -7.31 13.23
C GLN A 12 -7.26 -7.00 12.38
N ASN A 13 -7.15 -7.63 11.22
CA ASN A 13 -5.99 -7.53 10.35
C ASN A 13 -6.31 -6.67 9.13
N LEU A 14 -5.52 -5.61 8.91
CA LEU A 14 -5.64 -4.72 7.76
C LEU A 14 -4.73 -5.15 6.58
N ILE A 15 -4.23 -6.37 6.59
CA ILE A 15 -3.52 -6.95 5.44
C ILE A 15 -4.50 -6.99 4.26
N GLY A 16 -4.13 -6.39 3.16
CA GLY A 16 -4.90 -6.35 1.93
C GLY A 16 -4.02 -6.66 0.74
N GLY A 17 -4.53 -6.39 -0.46
CA GLY A 17 -3.80 -6.57 -1.70
C GLY A 17 -4.10 -7.89 -2.40
N GLU A 18 -5.15 -8.59 -1.97
CA GLU A 18 -5.71 -9.77 -2.61
C GLU A 18 -6.11 -9.50 -4.06
N GLU A 19 -6.70 -8.34 -4.32
CA GLU A 19 -7.05 -7.89 -5.68
C GLU A 19 -5.80 -7.64 -6.53
N ASN A 20 -4.80 -6.97 -5.96
CA ASN A 20 -3.53 -6.70 -6.64
C ASN A 20 -2.77 -7.99 -6.98
N ASP A 21 -2.81 -8.99 -6.09
CA ASP A 21 -2.24 -10.31 -6.31
C ASP A 21 -2.98 -11.01 -7.46
N LEU A 22 -4.31 -11.02 -7.40
CA LEU A 22 -5.15 -11.63 -8.44
C LEU A 22 -4.86 -11.00 -9.81
N PHE A 23 -4.86 -9.67 -9.90
CA PHE A 23 -4.58 -8.98 -11.16
C PHE A 23 -3.15 -9.20 -11.66
N ALA A 24 -2.17 -9.32 -10.77
CA ALA A 24 -0.81 -9.67 -11.16
C ALA A 24 -0.74 -11.07 -11.78
N ARG A 25 -1.41 -12.05 -11.19
CA ARG A 25 -1.48 -13.43 -11.72
C ARG A 25 -2.25 -13.50 -13.04
N LEU A 26 -3.35 -12.77 -13.18
CA LEU A 26 -4.09 -12.70 -14.44
C LEU A 26 -3.22 -12.12 -15.57
N ARG A 27 -2.50 -11.03 -15.31
CA ARG A 27 -1.58 -10.45 -16.30
C ARG A 27 -0.45 -11.41 -16.66
N ALA A 28 0.12 -12.11 -15.69
CA ALA A 28 1.17 -13.10 -15.93
C ALA A 28 0.66 -14.30 -16.76
N ALA A 29 -0.64 -14.61 -16.66
CA ALA A 29 -1.30 -15.62 -17.49
C ALA A 29 -1.70 -15.11 -18.88
N GLY A 30 -1.40 -13.84 -19.23
CA GLY A 30 -1.77 -13.25 -20.53
C GLY A 30 -3.23 -12.76 -20.60
N GLU A 31 -3.95 -12.73 -19.49
CA GLU A 31 -5.33 -12.25 -19.45
C GLU A 31 -5.40 -10.74 -19.65
N LEU A 32 -6.41 -10.30 -20.38
CA LEU A 32 -6.68 -8.88 -20.62
C LEU A 32 -7.53 -8.30 -19.50
N LEU A 33 -7.11 -7.13 -19.01
CA LEU A 33 -7.87 -6.35 -18.04
C LEU A 33 -8.53 -5.17 -18.75
N TYR A 34 -9.85 -5.08 -18.66
CA TYR A 34 -10.61 -4.00 -19.27
C TYR A 34 -11.05 -2.98 -18.23
N PHE A 35 -10.89 -1.71 -18.55
CA PHE A 35 -11.53 -0.63 -17.81
C PHE A 35 -12.97 -0.45 -18.34
N VAL A 36 -13.94 -0.47 -17.43
CA VAL A 36 -15.36 -0.28 -17.75
C VAL A 36 -15.81 1.08 -17.20
N PRO A 37 -15.91 2.13 -18.04
CA PRO A 37 -16.16 3.51 -17.58
C PRO A 37 -17.46 3.69 -16.81
N ASN A 38 -18.48 2.89 -17.14
CA ASN A 38 -19.82 2.99 -16.54
C ASN A 38 -19.99 2.11 -15.29
N ALA A 39 -18.99 1.34 -14.90
CA ALA A 39 -19.00 0.56 -13.66
C ALA A 39 -18.59 1.46 -12.48
N ALA A 40 -19.56 2.05 -11.82
CA ALA A 40 -19.34 2.93 -10.68
C ALA A 40 -19.72 2.22 -9.37
N ILE A 41 -18.88 2.38 -8.35
CA ILE A 41 -19.13 1.86 -6.99
C ILE A 41 -19.08 3.04 -6.01
N TYR A 42 -20.10 3.18 -5.17
CA TYR A 42 -20.10 4.11 -4.06
C TYR A 42 -19.43 3.45 -2.86
N HIS A 43 -18.28 3.95 -2.48
CA HIS A 43 -17.52 3.42 -1.35
C HIS A 43 -17.81 4.25 -0.09
N HIS A 44 -18.59 3.67 0.84
CA HIS A 44 -18.80 4.28 2.15
C HIS A 44 -17.58 4.08 3.04
N ILE A 45 -16.99 5.18 3.51
CA ILE A 45 -15.85 5.16 4.44
C ILE A 45 -16.35 5.57 5.82
N PRO A 46 -16.44 4.64 6.80
CA PRO A 46 -16.83 4.97 8.17
C PRO A 46 -15.81 5.89 8.85
N ASP A 47 -16.26 6.76 9.76
CA ASP A 47 -15.43 7.77 10.45
C ASP A 47 -14.24 7.17 11.19
N VAL A 48 -14.38 5.96 11.74
CA VAL A 48 -13.28 5.23 12.39
C VAL A 48 -12.07 5.02 11.45
N LYS A 49 -12.27 5.01 10.14
CA LYS A 49 -11.19 4.91 9.14
C LYS A 49 -10.55 6.25 8.80
N LEU A 50 -11.10 7.36 9.29
CA LEU A 50 -10.57 8.71 9.07
C LEU A 50 -9.66 9.17 10.22
N THR A 51 -9.26 8.27 11.11
CA THR A 51 -8.40 8.55 12.25
C THR A 51 -6.92 8.33 11.92
N ASP A 52 -6.07 9.08 12.61
CA ASP A 52 -4.61 8.94 12.51
C ASP A 52 -4.13 7.54 12.87
N GLU A 53 -4.72 6.94 13.90
CA GLU A 53 -4.39 5.58 14.33
C GLU A 53 -4.71 4.56 13.23
N TYR A 54 -5.89 4.67 12.61
CA TYR A 54 -6.24 3.80 11.50
C TYR A 54 -5.29 3.97 10.32
N PHE A 55 -4.92 5.21 10.00
CA PHE A 55 -3.99 5.53 8.92
C PHE A 55 -2.60 4.88 9.15
N ASP A 56 -2.07 4.96 10.37
CA ASP A 56 -0.78 4.36 10.72
C ASP A 56 -0.84 2.83 10.64
N ARG A 57 -1.89 2.21 11.20
CA ARG A 57 -2.14 0.77 11.11
C ARG A 57 -2.28 0.31 9.66
N LEU A 58 -3.03 1.05 8.85
CA LEU A 58 -3.20 0.76 7.43
C LEU A 58 -1.85 0.82 6.69
N SER A 59 -1.09 1.89 6.90
CA SER A 59 0.21 2.08 6.27
C SER A 59 1.18 0.94 6.59
N TYR A 60 1.21 0.52 7.85
CA TYR A 60 2.00 -0.62 8.31
C TYR A 60 1.58 -1.93 7.64
N ASN A 61 0.27 -2.22 7.59
CA ASN A 61 -0.26 -3.44 6.99
C ASN A 61 -0.11 -3.45 5.46
N VAL A 62 -0.12 -2.31 4.78
CA VAL A 62 0.27 -2.20 3.37
C VAL A 62 1.71 -2.68 3.16
N GLY A 63 2.61 -2.33 4.05
CA GLY A 63 3.99 -2.83 4.02
C GLY A 63 4.07 -4.35 4.19
N ARG A 64 3.38 -4.90 5.18
CA ARG A 64 3.28 -6.36 5.38
C ARG A 64 2.70 -7.08 4.17
N SER A 65 1.62 -6.54 3.59
CA SER A 65 0.99 -7.11 2.39
C SER A 65 1.97 -7.19 1.21
N LYS A 66 2.80 -6.16 1.03
CA LYS A 66 3.83 -6.14 -0.02
C LYS A 66 4.88 -7.23 0.21
N ALA A 67 5.35 -7.37 1.44
CA ALA A 67 6.36 -8.37 1.77
C ALA A 67 5.80 -9.81 1.67
N LEU A 68 4.55 -10.05 2.09
CA LEU A 68 3.88 -11.35 1.94
C LEU A 68 3.68 -11.78 0.47
N ARG A 69 3.68 -10.84 -0.46
CA ARG A 69 3.58 -11.13 -1.90
C ARG A 69 4.93 -11.39 -2.56
N ALA A 70 6.02 -10.99 -1.93
CA ALA A 70 7.36 -11.34 -2.42
C ALA A 70 7.55 -12.86 -2.33
N GLN A 71 7.89 -13.48 -3.47
CA GLN A 71 8.00 -14.94 -3.59
C GLN A 71 9.43 -15.43 -3.35
N SER A 72 10.40 -14.49 -3.27
CA SER A 72 11.81 -14.80 -3.06
C SER A 72 12.51 -13.68 -2.28
N ASP A 73 13.67 -14.01 -1.70
CA ASP A 73 14.54 -13.04 -1.03
C ASP A 73 15.03 -11.95 -2.00
N GLU A 74 15.22 -12.31 -3.27
CA GLU A 74 15.57 -11.34 -4.31
C GLU A 74 14.46 -10.31 -4.54
N GLU A 75 13.21 -10.75 -4.63
CA GLU A 75 12.06 -9.85 -4.77
C GLU A 75 11.90 -8.97 -3.53
N LEU A 76 12.08 -9.52 -2.34
CA LEU A 76 12.04 -8.76 -1.09
C LEU A 76 13.15 -7.70 -1.06
N SER A 77 14.36 -8.04 -1.49
CA SER A 77 15.48 -7.10 -1.59
C SER A 77 15.19 -5.97 -2.59
N LYS A 78 14.67 -6.29 -3.77
CA LYS A 78 14.24 -5.30 -4.78
C LYS A 78 13.13 -4.38 -4.23
N LEU A 79 12.17 -4.95 -3.50
CA LEU A 79 11.11 -4.20 -2.83
C LEU A 79 11.70 -3.21 -1.82
N MET A 80 12.62 -3.66 -0.97
CA MET A 80 13.28 -2.82 0.01
C MET A 80 14.09 -1.69 -0.61
N ALA A 81 14.83 -1.98 -1.69
CA ALA A 81 15.59 -0.95 -2.43
C ALA A 81 14.65 0.09 -3.06
N SER A 82 13.52 -0.36 -3.63
CA SER A 82 12.49 0.53 -4.17
C SER A 82 11.89 1.44 -3.09
N GLU A 83 11.56 0.89 -1.93
CA GLU A 83 10.98 1.69 -0.83
C GLU A 83 12.00 2.67 -0.23
N ARG A 84 13.30 2.35 -0.22
CA ARG A 84 14.35 3.31 0.16
C ARG A 84 14.37 4.52 -0.79
N ARG A 85 14.34 4.28 -2.12
CA ARG A 85 14.27 5.36 -3.12
C ARG A 85 13.01 6.21 -2.95
N LYS A 86 11.85 5.58 -2.78
CA LYS A 86 10.58 6.26 -2.54
C LYS A 86 10.60 7.11 -1.27
N ARG A 87 11.33 6.72 -0.24
CA ARG A 87 11.51 7.54 0.97
C ARG A 87 12.21 8.86 0.66
N VAL A 88 13.29 8.82 -0.11
CA VAL A 88 14.02 10.04 -0.52
C VAL A 88 13.07 10.99 -1.27
N VAL A 89 12.37 10.46 -2.30
CA VAL A 89 11.37 11.24 -3.05
C VAL A 89 10.29 11.81 -2.12
N THR A 90 9.83 11.02 -1.14
CA THR A 90 8.82 11.48 -0.17
C THR A 90 9.30 12.66 0.67
N TYR A 91 10.56 12.66 1.10
CA TYR A 91 11.10 13.81 1.86
C TYR A 91 11.19 15.09 0.99
N ILE A 92 11.59 14.94 -0.27
CA ILE A 92 11.60 16.07 -1.21
C ILE A 92 10.18 16.63 -1.41
N LEU A 93 9.21 15.75 -1.66
CA LEU A 93 7.80 16.16 -1.80
C LEU A 93 7.25 16.81 -0.52
N ALA A 94 7.59 16.29 0.65
CA ALA A 94 7.16 16.86 1.92
C ALA A 94 7.73 18.28 2.13
N ALA A 95 8.99 18.51 1.74
CA ALA A 95 9.58 19.84 1.76
C ALA A 95 8.85 20.79 0.79
N LEU A 96 8.54 20.34 -0.44
CA LEU A 96 7.77 21.12 -1.41
C LEU A 96 6.36 21.46 -0.88
N TYR A 97 5.67 20.51 -0.23
CA TYR A 97 4.39 20.79 0.40
C TYR A 97 4.49 21.80 1.54
N THR A 98 5.59 21.82 2.29
CA THR A 98 5.82 22.82 3.33
C THR A 98 5.98 24.22 2.71
N ILE A 99 6.76 24.33 1.64
CA ILE A 99 6.93 25.59 0.88
C ILE A 99 5.60 26.05 0.28
N ALA A 100 4.77 25.12 -0.19
CA ALA A 100 3.43 25.37 -0.73
C ALA A 100 2.36 25.63 0.35
N LEU A 101 2.74 25.87 1.61
CA LEU A 101 1.86 26.13 2.75
C LEU A 101 0.86 24.98 3.04
N GLN A 102 1.23 23.74 2.72
CA GLN A 102 0.43 22.52 2.96
C GLN A 102 1.22 21.49 3.77
N PRO A 103 1.80 21.83 4.93
CA PRO A 103 2.72 20.95 5.67
C PRO A 103 2.06 19.65 6.14
N ILE A 104 0.77 19.67 6.42
CA ILE A 104 0.00 18.49 6.85
C ILE A 104 0.10 17.37 5.80
N LYS A 105 -0.04 17.70 4.50
CA LYS A 105 0.10 16.71 3.42
C LYS A 105 1.48 16.06 3.42
N GLY A 106 2.53 16.86 3.60
CA GLY A 106 3.90 16.36 3.71
C GLY A 106 4.09 15.41 4.89
N GLN A 107 3.54 15.77 6.06
CA GLN A 107 3.60 14.93 7.26
C GLN A 107 2.93 13.55 7.04
N TYR A 108 1.73 13.52 6.46
CA TYR A 108 1.04 12.26 6.15
C TYR A 108 1.78 11.40 5.14
N LEU A 109 2.42 12.00 4.13
CA LEU A 109 3.28 11.26 3.21
C LEU A 109 4.46 10.60 3.91
N ILE A 110 5.12 11.30 4.83
CA ILE A 110 6.22 10.76 5.64
C ILE A 110 5.71 9.63 6.55
N ARG A 111 4.60 9.84 7.27
CA ARG A 111 3.98 8.82 8.14
C ARG A 111 3.67 7.54 7.36
N MET A 112 2.98 7.67 6.23
CA MET A 112 2.65 6.55 5.35
C MET A 112 3.91 5.78 4.94
N ARG A 113 4.94 6.49 4.49
CA ARG A 113 6.17 5.84 4.01
C ARG A 113 6.94 5.14 5.13
N LYS A 114 6.97 5.75 6.33
CA LYS A 114 7.54 5.12 7.52
C LYS A 114 6.79 3.84 7.91
N GLY A 115 5.45 3.89 7.92
CA GLY A 115 4.60 2.73 8.21
C GLY A 115 4.84 1.58 7.24
N ILE A 116 4.80 1.84 5.93
CA ILE A 116 5.06 0.84 4.89
C ILE A 116 6.45 0.21 5.07
N TYR A 117 7.48 1.00 5.24
CA TYR A 117 8.84 0.50 5.41
C TYR A 117 8.98 -0.38 6.66
N LYS A 118 8.38 0.04 7.78
CA LYS A 118 8.34 -0.75 9.02
C LYS A 118 7.63 -2.09 8.82
N GLY A 119 6.49 -2.07 8.12
CA GLY A 119 5.71 -3.28 7.85
C GLY A 119 6.45 -4.30 6.98
N ILE A 120 7.27 -3.85 6.02
CA ILE A 120 8.09 -4.75 5.20
C ILE A 120 9.21 -5.42 6.04
N LYS A 121 9.81 -4.67 6.98
CA LYS A 121 10.93 -5.18 7.79
C LYS A 121 10.55 -6.19 8.87
N GLN A 122 9.28 -6.32 9.20
CA GLN A 122 8.82 -7.20 10.30
C GLN A 122 8.28 -8.56 9.83
N LEU A 123 8.60 -8.95 8.60
CA LEU A 123 8.51 -10.32 8.12
C LEU A 123 9.89 -10.94 8.08
#